data_06a63f4ba7958aa7178f5f65f3229fbb
#
_entry.id   06a63f4ba7958aa7178f5f65f3229fbb
#
_cell.length_a   1.000
_cell.length_b   1.000
_cell.length_c   1.000
_cell.angle_alpha   90.00
_cell.angle_beta   90.00
_cell.angle_gamma   90.00
#
_symmetry.space_group_name_H-M   'P 1'
#
loop_
_entity.id
_entity.type
_entity.pdbx_description
1 polymer ?
#
loop_
_entity_poly.entity_id
_entity_poly.type
_entity_poly.pdbx_seq_one_letter_code
_entity_poly.pdbx_strand_id
1 'polypeptide(L)'
;MKKLLTLAVAAAMTLSVAAASATTLKLSEVHAEGYPTTLADQEFARLIEERTEGSIKVEVYSGGQLYGEETGAIEALQLGDIAFARVSASPVASYVPALNAIQMPYLYKNADHMWAVLDGKIGQDMLAQIESSGSGLVGLCWYDAGARSYYTTKQVSSVADMKGLKIRMQNNAMMVDMTNVLGGTGVTGIFWDPAMRGGIGDIAVRSVN
;
A
#
# COMPACT_ATOMS: atom_id res chain seq x y z
N MET A 1 -25.67 -57.67 36.14
CA MET A 1 -24.96 -56.43 36.35
C MET A 1 -23.71 -56.27 35.47
N LYS A 2 -23.71 -56.78 34.20
CA LYS A 2 -22.56 -56.67 33.26
C LYS A 2 -22.93 -56.02 31.91
N LYS A 3 -24.15 -55.42 31.78
CA LYS A 3 -24.60 -54.79 30.52
C LYS A 3 -24.79 -53.27 30.62
N LEU A 4 -24.44 -52.63 31.72
CA LEU A 4 -24.57 -51.19 31.93
C LEU A 4 -23.24 -50.42 31.86
N LEU A 5 -22.11 -51.12 31.70
CA LEU A 5 -20.78 -50.49 31.65
C LEU A 5 -20.28 -50.21 30.23
N THR A 6 -20.97 -50.71 29.20
CA THR A 6 -20.50 -50.58 27.81
C THR A 6 -21.09 -49.37 27.09
N LEU A 7 -22.06 -48.66 27.66
CA LEU A 7 -22.66 -47.47 27.04
C LEU A 7 -22.03 -46.14 27.45
N ALA A 8 -21.21 -46.13 28.51
CA ALA A 8 -20.58 -44.89 29.00
C ALA A 8 -19.24 -44.54 28.32
N VAL A 9 -18.63 -45.48 27.59
CA VAL A 9 -17.30 -45.25 26.93
C VAL A 9 -17.48 -44.75 25.49
N ALA A 10 -18.65 -44.94 24.86
CA ALA A 10 -18.89 -44.49 23.51
C ALA A 10 -19.31 -43.01 23.38
N ALA A 11 -19.62 -42.31 24.49
CA ALA A 11 -20.05 -40.90 24.47
C ALA A 11 -18.91 -39.89 24.72
N ALA A 12 -17.68 -40.37 25.00
CA ALA A 12 -16.54 -39.48 25.28
C ALA A 12 -15.58 -39.26 24.11
N MET A 13 -15.89 -39.76 22.91
CA MET A 13 -15.01 -39.65 21.74
C MET A 13 -15.48 -38.66 20.67
N THR A 14 -16.39 -37.76 21.01
CA THR A 14 -16.77 -36.71 20.06
C THR A 14 -16.71 -35.37 20.75
N LEU A 15 -15.60 -34.66 20.60
CA LEU A 15 -15.43 -33.22 20.52
C LEU A 15 -13.99 -32.82 20.85
N SER A 16 -13.01 -33.42 20.24
CA SER A 16 -11.78 -32.70 19.94
C SER A 16 -11.98 -32.05 18.58
N VAL A 17 -12.81 -30.98 18.52
CA VAL A 17 -12.64 -29.95 17.51
C VAL A 17 -11.25 -29.40 17.81
N ALA A 18 -10.26 -29.86 17.06
CA ALA A 18 -8.98 -29.18 17.03
C ALA A 18 -9.32 -27.74 16.64
N ALA A 19 -9.23 -26.82 17.56
CA ALA A 19 -9.26 -25.40 17.25
C ALA A 19 -8.08 -25.21 16.29
N ALA A 20 -8.36 -25.15 15.00
CA ALA A 20 -7.37 -24.80 14.02
C ALA A 20 -6.84 -23.44 14.44
N SER A 21 -5.57 -23.37 14.82
CA SER A 21 -4.95 -22.10 15.17
C SER A 21 -5.09 -21.18 13.96
N ALA A 22 -5.68 -20.01 14.17
CA ALA A 22 -5.82 -19.03 13.09
C ALA A 22 -4.45 -18.72 12.50
N THR A 23 -4.37 -18.72 11.16
CA THR A 23 -3.17 -18.25 10.47
C THR A 23 -3.12 -16.74 10.55
N THR A 24 -2.08 -16.18 11.19
CA THR A 24 -1.89 -14.74 11.27
C THR A 24 -0.97 -14.27 10.16
N LEU A 25 -1.44 -13.32 9.36
CA LEU A 25 -0.73 -12.69 8.25
C LEU A 25 -0.47 -11.22 8.56
N LYS A 26 0.66 -10.68 8.13
CA LYS A 26 1.03 -9.29 8.37
C LYS A 26 0.75 -8.44 7.12
N LEU A 27 0.19 -7.25 7.34
CA LEU A 27 0.02 -6.19 6.36
C LEU A 27 0.81 -4.95 6.78
N SER A 28 1.68 -4.45 5.90
CA SER A 28 2.47 -3.23 6.14
C SER A 28 1.87 -2.02 5.44
N GLU A 29 1.74 -0.91 6.18
CA GLU A 29 1.27 0.38 5.68
C GLU A 29 2.16 1.50 6.26
N VAL A 30 2.60 2.44 5.40
CA VAL A 30 3.46 3.56 5.81
C VAL A 30 2.68 4.74 6.38
N HIS A 31 1.39 4.89 6.06
CA HIS A 31 0.58 5.98 6.57
C HIS A 31 0.17 5.75 8.02
N ALA A 32 -0.07 6.87 8.71
CA ALA A 32 -0.46 6.88 10.11
C ALA A 32 -1.84 6.26 10.35
N GLU A 33 -2.08 5.85 11.57
CA GLU A 33 -3.39 5.43 12.05
C GLU A 33 -4.47 6.47 11.74
N GLY A 34 -5.64 6.00 11.28
CA GLY A 34 -6.76 6.86 10.89
C GLY A 34 -6.65 7.50 9.50
N TYR A 35 -5.56 7.28 8.77
CA TYR A 35 -5.48 7.71 7.37
C TYR A 35 -6.43 6.86 6.50
N PRO A 36 -7.04 7.41 5.43
CA PRO A 36 -8.03 6.67 4.62
C PRO A 36 -7.57 5.31 4.13
N THR A 37 -6.33 5.18 3.65
CA THR A 37 -5.80 3.89 3.21
C THR A 37 -5.60 2.92 4.36
N THR A 38 -5.16 3.39 5.53
CA THR A 38 -5.02 2.57 6.74
C THR A 38 -6.37 2.05 7.23
N LEU A 39 -7.42 2.89 7.17
CA LEU A 39 -8.79 2.46 7.51
C LEU A 39 -9.30 1.40 6.53
N ALA A 40 -8.96 1.53 5.24
CA ALA A 40 -9.30 0.51 4.24
C ALA A 40 -8.55 -0.80 4.47
N ASP A 41 -7.29 -0.76 4.90
CA ASP A 41 -6.53 -1.95 5.29
C ASP A 41 -7.14 -2.65 6.50
N GLN A 42 -7.61 -1.88 7.48
CA GLN A 42 -8.30 -2.42 8.66
C GLN A 42 -9.63 -3.09 8.26
N GLU A 43 -10.38 -2.49 7.35
CA GLU A 43 -11.61 -3.09 6.82
C GLU A 43 -11.32 -4.34 6.00
N PHE A 44 -10.26 -4.35 5.19
CA PHE A 44 -9.79 -5.54 4.49
C PHE A 44 -9.46 -6.66 5.49
N ALA A 45 -8.72 -6.37 6.55
CA ALA A 45 -8.37 -7.32 7.61
C ALA A 45 -9.63 -7.89 8.29
N ARG A 46 -10.57 -7.02 8.65
CA ARG A 46 -11.86 -7.41 9.26
C ARG A 46 -12.66 -8.34 8.36
N LEU A 47 -12.74 -8.02 7.06
CA LEU A 47 -13.47 -8.82 6.08
C LEU A 47 -12.81 -10.18 5.83
N ILE A 48 -11.49 -10.26 5.83
CA ILE A 48 -10.79 -11.55 5.72
C ILE A 48 -11.11 -12.42 6.93
N GLU A 49 -11.01 -11.89 8.15
CA GLU A 49 -11.31 -12.64 9.36
C GLU A 49 -12.77 -13.13 9.37
N GLU A 50 -13.71 -12.25 9.04
CA GLU A 50 -15.14 -12.59 8.97
C GLU A 50 -15.42 -13.68 7.93
N ARG A 51 -14.91 -13.50 6.68
CA ARG A 51 -15.21 -14.41 5.56
C ARG A 51 -14.49 -15.75 5.67
N THR A 52 -13.45 -15.83 6.48
CA THR A 52 -12.73 -17.08 6.76
C THR A 52 -13.13 -17.70 8.10
N GLU A 53 -14.21 -17.18 8.73
CA GLU A 53 -14.71 -17.66 10.01
C GLU A 53 -13.60 -17.69 11.09
N GLY A 54 -12.70 -16.70 11.06
CA GLY A 54 -11.57 -16.57 11.98
C GLY A 54 -10.38 -17.49 11.68
N SER A 55 -10.39 -18.25 10.59
CA SER A 55 -9.27 -19.14 10.26
C SER A 55 -8.04 -18.36 9.72
N ILE A 56 -8.25 -17.14 9.20
CA ILE A 56 -7.19 -16.23 8.79
C ILE A 56 -7.41 -14.89 9.50
N LYS A 57 -6.36 -14.39 10.13
CA LYS A 57 -6.29 -13.07 10.74
C LYS A 57 -5.24 -12.23 10.02
N VAL A 58 -5.56 -10.98 9.69
CA VAL A 58 -4.60 -10.02 9.14
C VAL A 58 -4.29 -8.97 10.22
N GLU A 59 -3.03 -8.82 10.57
CA GLU A 59 -2.54 -7.77 11.45
C GLU A 59 -2.01 -6.60 10.63
N VAL A 60 -2.65 -5.43 10.79
CA VAL A 60 -2.27 -4.19 10.07
C VAL A 60 -1.25 -3.42 10.91
N TYR A 61 -0.08 -3.19 10.34
CA TYR A 61 1.00 -2.41 10.94
C TYR A 61 1.09 -1.06 10.21
N SER A 62 0.45 -0.05 10.77
CA SER A 62 0.40 1.32 10.24
C SER A 62 1.62 2.16 10.63
N GLY A 63 1.73 3.37 10.06
CA GLY A 63 2.76 4.34 10.42
C GLY A 63 4.20 3.90 10.16
N GLY A 64 4.40 2.96 9.23
CA GLY A 64 5.73 2.44 8.91
C GLY A 64 6.36 1.57 10.01
N GLN A 65 5.56 0.97 10.90
CA GLN A 65 6.06 0.18 12.03
C GLN A 65 6.94 -1.00 11.62
N LEU A 66 6.62 -1.67 10.50
CA LEU A 66 7.45 -2.75 9.99
C LEU A 66 8.53 -2.22 9.05
N TYR A 67 8.13 -1.36 8.11
CA TYR A 67 9.00 -0.79 7.09
C TYR A 67 8.67 0.70 6.94
N GLY A 68 9.65 1.57 7.19
CA GLY A 68 9.49 3.03 7.09
C GLY A 68 9.34 3.53 5.66
N GLU A 69 9.62 2.68 4.66
CA GLU A 69 9.51 2.97 3.24
C GLU A 69 8.75 1.86 2.50
N GLU A 70 8.01 2.24 1.46
CA GLU A 70 7.26 1.30 0.62
C GLU A 70 8.17 0.31 -0.12
N THR A 71 9.40 0.72 -0.50
CA THR A 71 10.39 -0.16 -1.14
C THR A 71 10.79 -1.32 -0.23
N GLY A 72 11.04 -1.06 1.05
CA GLY A 72 11.34 -2.11 2.02
C GLY A 72 10.16 -3.08 2.22
N ALA A 73 8.92 -2.58 2.20
CA ALA A 73 7.74 -3.43 2.26
C ALA A 73 7.59 -4.30 0.99
N ILE A 74 7.93 -3.77 -0.19
CA ILE A 74 7.95 -4.55 -1.45
C ILE A 74 8.99 -5.67 -1.37
N GLU A 75 10.20 -5.37 -0.92
CA GLU A 75 11.26 -6.38 -0.74
C GLU A 75 10.85 -7.46 0.26
N ALA A 76 10.18 -7.08 1.35
CA ALA A 76 9.68 -8.02 2.35
C ALA A 76 8.56 -8.94 1.81
N LEU A 77 7.69 -8.43 0.91
CA LEU A 77 6.73 -9.27 0.17
C LEU A 77 7.44 -10.30 -0.70
N GLN A 78 8.46 -9.86 -1.44
CA GLN A 78 9.25 -10.74 -2.33
C GLN A 78 10.01 -11.82 -1.57
N LEU A 79 10.44 -11.52 -0.34
CA LEU A 79 11.11 -12.48 0.56
C LEU A 79 10.12 -13.37 1.35
N GLY A 80 8.83 -13.02 1.37
CA GLY A 80 7.82 -13.74 2.13
C GLY A 80 7.79 -13.40 3.62
N ASP A 81 8.43 -12.32 4.05
CA ASP A 81 8.45 -11.88 5.46
C ASP A 81 7.10 -11.30 5.90
N ILE A 82 6.34 -10.74 4.96
CA ILE A 82 4.97 -10.27 5.12
C ILE A 82 4.08 -10.80 3.99
N ALA A 83 2.79 -10.90 4.26
CA ALA A 83 1.83 -11.41 3.27
C ALA A 83 1.20 -10.30 2.41
N PHE A 84 1.02 -9.12 3.00
CA PHE A 84 0.36 -7.99 2.35
C PHE A 84 1.13 -6.70 2.62
N ALA A 85 1.07 -5.79 1.66
CA ALA A 85 1.46 -4.41 1.85
C ALA A 85 0.55 -3.50 1.02
N ARG A 86 0.20 -2.37 1.59
CA ARG A 86 -0.35 -1.26 0.82
C ARG A 86 0.82 -0.38 0.39
N VAL A 87 1.04 -0.27 -0.90
CA VAL A 87 2.14 0.51 -1.49
C VAL A 87 1.63 1.38 -2.63
N SER A 88 2.29 2.50 -2.87
CA SER A 88 2.00 3.35 -4.02
C SER A 88 2.36 2.65 -5.33
N ALA A 89 1.65 2.97 -6.40
CA ALA A 89 1.99 2.48 -7.75
C ALA A 89 3.39 2.94 -8.22
N SER A 90 3.90 4.05 -7.68
CA SER A 90 5.20 4.63 -8.05
C SER A 90 6.39 3.69 -7.84
N PRO A 91 6.66 3.12 -6.67
CA PRO A 91 7.76 2.16 -6.52
C PRO A 91 7.51 0.85 -7.27
N VAL A 92 6.25 0.40 -7.41
CA VAL A 92 5.91 -0.81 -8.17
C VAL A 92 6.17 -0.63 -9.67
N ALA A 93 6.10 0.60 -10.18
CA ALA A 93 6.42 0.92 -11.58
C ALA A 93 7.88 0.59 -11.96
N SER A 94 8.78 0.41 -11.00
CA SER A 94 10.13 -0.10 -11.25
C SER A 94 10.14 -1.53 -11.80
N TYR A 95 9.13 -2.33 -11.45
CA TYR A 95 8.92 -3.70 -11.94
C TYR A 95 7.96 -3.74 -13.12
N VAL A 96 6.97 -2.84 -13.14
CA VAL A 96 5.92 -2.77 -14.16
C VAL A 96 5.82 -1.33 -14.68
N PRO A 97 6.64 -0.94 -15.67
CA PRO A 97 6.71 0.46 -16.17
C PRO A 97 5.37 1.02 -16.66
N ALA A 98 4.45 0.17 -17.10
CA ALA A 98 3.10 0.59 -17.51
C ALA A 98 2.33 1.33 -16.40
N LEU A 99 2.62 1.04 -15.12
CA LEU A 99 2.01 1.74 -13.98
C LEU A 99 2.34 3.25 -13.95
N ASN A 100 3.36 3.70 -14.65
CA ASN A 100 3.62 5.14 -14.78
C ASN A 100 2.48 5.86 -15.52
N ALA A 101 1.83 5.18 -16.45
CA ALA A 101 0.77 5.80 -17.26
C ALA A 101 -0.42 6.28 -16.38
N ILE A 102 -0.84 5.48 -15.39
CA ILE A 102 -1.97 5.84 -14.51
C ILE A 102 -1.63 6.93 -13.49
N GLN A 103 -0.36 7.29 -13.35
CA GLN A 103 0.13 8.30 -12.41
C GLN A 103 0.42 9.65 -13.09
N MET A 104 0.20 9.76 -14.41
CA MET A 104 0.44 11.01 -15.15
C MET A 104 -0.44 12.13 -14.60
N PRO A 105 0.14 13.33 -14.36
CA PRO A 105 -0.63 14.49 -13.92
C PRO A 105 -1.78 14.81 -14.87
N TYR A 106 -2.93 15.21 -14.30
CA TYR A 106 -4.12 15.64 -15.04
C TYR A 106 -4.71 14.59 -16.00
N LEU A 107 -4.36 13.32 -15.86
CA LEU A 107 -4.88 12.23 -16.68
C LEU A 107 -6.39 12.05 -16.52
N TYR A 108 -6.87 12.15 -15.28
CA TYR A 108 -8.27 11.93 -14.93
C TYR A 108 -9.04 13.25 -14.85
N LYS A 109 -10.28 13.25 -15.34
CA LYS A 109 -11.18 14.41 -15.26
C LYS A 109 -11.69 14.64 -13.83
N ASN A 110 -11.94 13.54 -13.12
CA ASN A 110 -12.44 13.48 -11.75
C ASN A 110 -12.22 12.06 -11.18
N ALA A 111 -12.62 11.83 -9.93
CA ALA A 111 -12.52 10.55 -9.27
C ALA A 111 -13.34 9.45 -9.99
N ASP A 112 -14.56 9.76 -10.44
CA ASP A 112 -15.39 8.78 -11.15
C ASP A 112 -14.73 8.25 -12.43
N HIS A 113 -14.08 9.16 -13.19
CA HIS A 113 -13.31 8.77 -14.37
C HIS A 113 -12.10 7.91 -13.98
N MET A 114 -11.41 8.24 -12.90
CA MET A 114 -10.28 7.44 -12.40
C MET A 114 -10.75 6.03 -12.03
N TRP A 115 -11.81 5.91 -11.25
CA TRP A 115 -12.36 4.61 -10.85
C TRP A 115 -12.88 3.80 -12.03
N ALA A 116 -13.52 4.44 -13.00
CA ALA A 116 -13.94 3.75 -14.23
C ALA A 116 -12.76 3.14 -15.02
N VAL A 117 -11.57 3.75 -14.94
CA VAL A 117 -10.35 3.22 -15.54
C VAL A 117 -9.76 2.10 -14.67
N LEU A 118 -9.63 2.33 -13.36
CA LEU A 118 -8.94 1.40 -12.45
C LEU A 118 -9.77 0.14 -12.16
N ASP A 119 -11.08 0.26 -12.01
CA ASP A 119 -11.99 -0.89 -11.85
C ASP A 119 -12.30 -1.57 -13.19
N GLY A 120 -12.07 -0.84 -14.29
CA GLY A 120 -12.26 -1.35 -15.64
C GLY A 120 -11.12 -2.24 -16.14
N LYS A 121 -11.22 -2.62 -17.42
CA LYS A 121 -10.25 -3.51 -18.06
C LYS A 121 -8.80 -3.01 -17.95
N ILE A 122 -8.56 -1.72 -18.04
CA ILE A 122 -7.21 -1.14 -17.99
C ILE A 122 -6.57 -1.43 -16.62
N GLY A 123 -7.29 -1.13 -15.54
CA GLY A 123 -6.78 -1.36 -14.19
C GLY A 123 -6.61 -2.85 -13.89
N GLN A 124 -7.53 -3.70 -14.33
CA GLN A 124 -7.43 -5.15 -14.15
C GLN A 124 -6.25 -5.73 -14.94
N ASP A 125 -6.02 -5.29 -16.18
CA ASP A 125 -4.86 -5.71 -16.96
C ASP A 125 -3.54 -5.28 -16.28
N MET A 126 -3.50 -4.11 -15.63
CA MET A 126 -2.33 -3.65 -14.89
C MET A 126 -2.06 -4.46 -13.62
N LEU A 127 -3.09 -4.85 -12.88
CA LEU A 127 -2.95 -5.78 -11.74
C LEU A 127 -2.39 -7.13 -12.21
N ALA A 128 -2.90 -7.67 -13.32
CA ALA A 128 -2.40 -8.90 -13.92
C ALA A 128 -0.94 -8.76 -14.42
N GLN A 129 -0.54 -7.59 -14.89
CA GLN A 129 0.85 -7.33 -15.28
C GLN A 129 1.80 -7.35 -14.08
N ILE A 130 1.37 -6.96 -12.89
CA ILE A 130 2.20 -7.07 -11.68
C ILE A 130 2.56 -8.53 -11.44
N GLU A 131 1.59 -9.43 -11.48
CA GLU A 131 1.81 -10.87 -11.29
C GLU A 131 2.69 -11.45 -12.41
N SER A 132 2.42 -11.10 -13.67
CA SER A 132 3.16 -11.63 -14.82
C SER A 132 4.55 -11.00 -15.03
N SER A 133 4.90 -9.96 -14.27
CA SER A 133 6.20 -9.27 -14.39
C SER A 133 7.39 -10.10 -13.93
N GLY A 134 7.15 -11.18 -13.20
CA GLY A 134 8.20 -11.99 -12.56
C GLY A 134 8.78 -11.34 -11.30
N SER A 135 8.18 -10.27 -10.80
CA SER A 135 8.61 -9.59 -9.56
C SER A 135 8.32 -10.37 -8.28
N GLY A 136 7.52 -11.44 -8.34
CA GLY A 136 7.05 -12.16 -7.15
C GLY A 136 5.91 -11.46 -6.41
N LEU A 137 5.31 -10.44 -7.03
CA LEU A 137 4.19 -9.67 -6.47
C LEU A 137 2.89 -10.02 -7.18
N VAL A 138 1.78 -9.89 -6.45
CA VAL A 138 0.42 -10.02 -6.99
C VAL A 138 -0.34 -8.73 -6.67
N GLY A 139 -0.89 -8.10 -7.69
CA GLY A 139 -1.77 -6.93 -7.53
C GLY A 139 -3.19 -7.39 -7.16
N LEU A 140 -3.70 -6.95 -6.02
CA LEU A 140 -5.02 -7.37 -5.53
C LEU A 140 -6.13 -6.37 -5.88
N CYS A 141 -5.89 -5.09 -5.59
CA CYS A 141 -6.87 -4.02 -5.80
C CYS A 141 -6.20 -2.64 -5.85
N TRP A 142 -6.99 -1.63 -6.18
CA TRP A 142 -6.58 -0.23 -6.19
C TRP A 142 -7.12 0.51 -4.97
N TYR A 143 -6.31 1.42 -4.43
CA TYR A 143 -6.68 2.37 -3.40
C TYR A 143 -6.53 3.79 -3.94
N ASP A 144 -7.48 4.67 -3.62
CA ASP A 144 -7.34 6.11 -3.86
C ASP A 144 -6.76 6.78 -2.61
N ALA A 145 -5.67 7.49 -2.79
CA ALA A 145 -5.04 8.31 -1.75
C ALA A 145 -5.31 9.82 -1.96
N GLY A 146 -6.24 10.17 -2.85
CA GLY A 146 -6.64 11.54 -3.16
C GLY A 146 -5.69 12.28 -4.12
N ALA A 147 -5.98 13.54 -4.35
CA ALA A 147 -5.21 14.40 -5.24
C ALA A 147 -3.83 14.74 -4.64
N ARG A 148 -2.82 14.76 -5.48
CA ARG A 148 -1.46 15.09 -5.08
C ARG A 148 -1.17 16.58 -5.22
N SER A 149 -0.61 17.18 -4.18
CA SER A 149 -0.22 18.59 -4.16
C SER A 149 1.24 18.77 -3.76
N TYR A 150 1.85 19.87 -4.20
CA TYR A 150 3.15 20.29 -3.71
C TYR A 150 3.00 21.09 -2.41
N TYR A 151 3.81 20.75 -1.41
CA TYR A 151 3.92 21.51 -0.17
C TYR A 151 5.29 22.18 -0.14
N THR A 152 5.31 23.49 0.00
CA THR A 152 6.52 24.31 -0.13
C THR A 152 6.64 25.27 1.04
N THR A 153 7.87 25.56 1.48
CA THR A 153 8.16 26.57 2.52
C THR A 153 8.01 28.01 2.01
N LYS A 154 8.01 28.18 0.69
CA LYS A 154 7.72 29.46 0.03
C LYS A 154 6.50 29.31 -0.89
N GLN A 155 5.78 30.40 -1.11
CA GLN A 155 4.68 30.42 -2.05
C GLN A 155 5.17 30.09 -3.47
N VAL A 156 4.47 29.21 -4.16
CA VAL A 156 4.66 28.85 -5.56
C VAL A 156 3.38 29.24 -6.30
N SER A 157 3.46 30.23 -7.15
CA SER A 157 2.33 30.75 -7.94
C SER A 157 2.52 30.50 -9.45
N SER A 158 3.72 30.17 -9.85
CA SER A 158 4.09 29.89 -11.25
C SER A 158 5.17 28.82 -11.34
N VAL A 159 5.37 28.26 -12.53
CA VAL A 159 6.46 27.30 -12.79
C VAL A 159 7.84 27.94 -12.51
N ALA A 160 8.01 29.23 -12.72
CA ALA A 160 9.26 29.93 -12.46
C ALA A 160 9.66 29.90 -10.98
N ASP A 161 8.67 29.83 -10.08
CA ASP A 161 8.92 29.76 -8.63
C ASP A 161 9.47 28.43 -8.16
N MET A 162 9.38 27.39 -9.00
CA MET A 162 9.96 26.07 -8.74
C MET A 162 11.48 26.06 -8.76
N LYS A 163 12.10 27.06 -9.41
CA LYS A 163 13.56 27.14 -9.53
C LYS A 163 14.24 27.17 -8.17
N GLY A 164 15.18 26.23 -7.99
CA GLY A 164 15.97 26.09 -6.77
C GLY A 164 15.27 25.38 -5.61
N LEU A 165 14.01 24.95 -5.79
CA LEU A 165 13.34 24.11 -4.81
C LEU A 165 13.85 22.66 -4.92
N LYS A 166 14.16 22.07 -3.78
CA LYS A 166 14.38 20.63 -3.65
C LYS A 166 13.08 20.01 -3.14
N ILE A 167 12.53 19.10 -3.90
CA ILE A 167 11.22 18.50 -3.63
C ILE A 167 11.37 17.00 -3.45
N ARG A 168 10.94 16.49 -2.30
CA ARG A 168 10.88 15.04 -2.08
C ARG A 168 9.78 14.45 -2.97
N MET A 169 10.15 13.47 -3.77
CA MET A 169 9.24 12.69 -4.61
C MET A 169 9.24 11.22 -4.14
N GLN A 170 8.25 10.47 -4.58
CA GLN A 170 8.25 9.03 -4.41
C GLN A 170 9.44 8.41 -5.17
N ASN A 171 9.87 7.21 -4.76
CA ASN A 171 10.97 6.49 -5.39
C ASN A 171 10.56 5.97 -6.78
N ASN A 172 10.57 6.90 -7.75
CA ASN A 172 10.19 6.67 -9.13
C ASN A 172 10.82 7.74 -10.02
N ALA A 173 11.51 7.32 -11.07
CA ALA A 173 12.20 8.23 -11.98
C ALA A 173 11.26 9.26 -12.64
N MET A 174 10.08 8.83 -13.09
CA MET A 174 9.09 9.73 -13.70
C MET A 174 8.66 10.85 -12.73
N MET A 175 8.46 10.53 -11.44
CA MET A 175 8.10 11.53 -10.42
C MET A 175 9.23 12.53 -10.18
N VAL A 176 10.48 12.08 -10.16
CA VAL A 176 11.67 12.94 -10.08
C VAL A 176 11.77 13.83 -11.32
N ASP A 177 11.64 13.26 -12.51
CA ASP A 177 11.73 13.98 -13.77
C ASP A 177 10.64 15.02 -13.94
N MET A 178 9.41 14.72 -13.50
CA MET A 178 8.30 15.68 -13.49
C MET A 178 8.68 16.96 -12.71
N THR A 179 9.30 16.81 -11.55
CA THR A 179 9.77 17.96 -10.76
C THR A 179 10.92 18.70 -11.44
N ASN A 180 11.87 17.97 -12.03
CA ASN A 180 13.01 18.54 -12.73
C ASN A 180 12.57 19.35 -13.94
N VAL A 181 11.62 18.86 -14.73
CA VAL A 181 11.06 19.58 -15.90
C VAL A 181 10.36 20.87 -15.49
N LEU A 182 9.76 20.91 -14.29
CA LEU A 182 9.17 22.14 -13.75
C LEU A 182 10.21 23.12 -13.19
N GLY A 183 11.52 22.78 -13.24
CA GLY A 183 12.61 23.66 -12.82
C GLY A 183 13.04 23.51 -11.37
N GLY A 184 12.40 22.60 -10.62
CA GLY A 184 12.84 22.18 -9.28
C GLY A 184 13.94 21.11 -9.35
N THR A 185 14.25 20.52 -8.22
CA THR A 185 15.10 19.33 -8.10
C THR A 185 14.34 18.26 -7.35
N GLY A 186 13.92 17.22 -8.05
CA GLY A 186 13.28 16.06 -7.44
C GLY A 186 14.32 15.21 -6.71
N VAL A 187 14.03 14.83 -5.47
CA VAL A 187 14.87 13.93 -4.68
C VAL A 187 14.02 12.81 -4.08
N THR A 188 14.56 11.61 -3.98
CA THR A 188 13.90 10.49 -3.29
C THR A 188 14.41 10.39 -1.86
N GLY A 189 13.66 9.75 -0.98
CA GLY A 189 14.03 9.53 0.42
C GLY A 189 12.85 9.16 1.29
N ILE A 190 13.13 8.90 2.55
CA ILE A 190 12.12 8.50 3.55
C ILE A 190 11.07 9.60 3.71
N PHE A 191 9.80 9.21 3.76
CA PHE A 191 8.67 10.14 3.85
C PHE A 191 8.72 11.07 5.10
N TRP A 192 9.35 10.62 6.18
CA TRP A 192 9.42 11.32 7.47
C TRP A 192 10.85 11.44 8.02
N ASP A 193 11.86 11.59 7.17
CA ASP A 193 13.22 11.77 7.63
C ASP A 193 13.34 13.11 8.40
N PRO A 194 13.74 13.10 9.69
CA PRO A 194 14.04 14.33 10.43
C PRO A 194 15.13 15.18 9.77
N ALA A 195 16.03 14.58 8.97
CA ALA A 195 17.03 15.30 8.18
C ALA A 195 16.41 16.15 7.07
N MET A 196 15.18 15.85 6.64
CA MET A 196 14.42 16.71 5.72
C MET A 196 14.03 18.05 6.35
N ARG A 197 14.04 18.18 7.68
CA ARG A 197 13.90 19.45 8.38
C ARG A 197 15.15 20.35 8.28
N GLY A 198 16.29 19.80 7.86
CA GLY A 198 17.59 20.47 7.82
C GLY A 198 18.08 20.90 6.44
N GLY A 199 17.23 21.00 5.42
CA GLY A 199 17.60 21.61 4.13
C GLY A 199 17.69 20.70 2.91
N ILE A 200 17.28 19.44 2.99
CA ILE A 200 17.10 18.54 1.82
C ILE A 200 15.62 18.36 1.50
N GLY A 201 14.82 19.26 1.57
CA GLY A 201 13.43 19.08 1.17
C GLY A 201 12.51 19.84 2.05
N ASP A 202 12.38 21.01 1.63
CA ASP A 202 11.34 21.88 2.11
C ASP A 202 9.92 21.38 1.76
N ILE A 203 9.79 20.12 1.24
CA ILE A 203 8.49 19.73 0.73
C ILE A 203 8.23 18.23 0.88
N ALA A 204 7.16 17.90 1.59
CA ALA A 204 6.47 16.63 1.46
C ALA A 204 5.38 16.78 0.39
N VAL A 205 5.36 15.90 -0.61
CA VAL A 205 4.17 15.74 -1.45
C VAL A 205 3.18 14.94 -0.63
N ARG A 206 2.09 15.55 -0.23
CA ARG A 206 0.98 14.88 0.45
C ARG A 206 -0.20 14.83 -0.50
N SER A 207 -0.90 13.70 -0.56
CA SER A 207 -2.25 13.70 -1.10
C SER A 207 -3.14 14.53 -0.17
N VAL A 208 -3.91 15.42 -0.75
CA VAL A 208 -4.97 16.16 -0.05
C VAL A 208 -6.28 15.58 -0.55
N ASN A 209 -7.13 15.17 0.38
CA ASN A 209 -8.51 14.81 0.09
C ASN A 209 -9.30 16.03 -0.36
#